data_16544e40288f658b4b599759d50d3f31
#
_entry.id   16544e40288f658b4b599759d50d3f31
#
_cell.length_a   1.000
_cell.length_b   1.000
_cell.length_c   1.000
_cell.angle_alpha   90.00
_cell.angle_beta   90.00
_cell.angle_gamma   90.00
#
_symmetry.space_group_name_H-M   'P 1'
#
loop_
_entity.id
_entity.type
_entity.pdbx_description
1 polymer ?
#
loop_
_entity_poly.entity_id
_entity_poly.type
_entity_poly.pdbx_seq_one_letter_code
_entity_poly.pdbx_strand_id
1 'polypeptide(L)'
;GRSGTPTLTGKIQFIMITSWFKSGTPWIWLNAAAVSACLIMIIGVLGLIIVRGIGHFWPAEVIRFNYQEPSGEVKTIFGEIIDTSVTPAAAAKISGFNMVDNEESLVQVQIKMGNRDIIGTDFRWLQERNIKQQDLPDDIMAVERREWGNFYGQLVAVKENGKRITNETNAWSLAQTKINETLDVHDEIAHLEKKQIGAINYRLEQLRLKQRKLELTDALDAAAKASIAQEKAELETQYQQLQAQLKGLYQKIRSASLVAKTDSGKEVEIPLAKVVRIYQPNKMNLLEKIGHYFTKLGEFLADDPREANTEGGIFPAIFGTIMMVLIMSVIVTPFGVIAAIYLREYAKQGFTTQLIRIAVNNLAGVPSVVYGVFGLGFFVYILGGNIDRLFFPESAPAPVFGTPGILWASITSPLLT
;
A
#
# COMPACT_ATOMS: atom_id res chain seq x y z
N GLY A 1 -12.89 -53.02 -57.05
CA GLY A 1 -12.06 -51.99 -56.57
C GLY A 1 -12.32 -50.73 -57.34
N ARG A 2 -13.07 -49.76 -56.77
CA ARG A 2 -13.21 -48.39 -57.32
C ARG A 2 -12.05 -47.53 -56.77
N SER A 3 -11.01 -47.32 -57.61
CA SER A 3 -9.98 -46.27 -57.38
C SER A 3 -10.60 -44.93 -57.74
N GLY A 4 -11.12 -44.20 -56.74
CA GLY A 4 -11.59 -42.83 -56.90
C GLY A 4 -10.41 -41.90 -57.19
N THR A 5 -10.28 -41.42 -58.43
CA THR A 5 -9.37 -40.35 -58.80
C THR A 5 -9.79 -39.07 -58.02
N PRO A 6 -8.88 -38.39 -57.30
CA PRO A 6 -9.21 -37.16 -56.58
C PRO A 6 -9.66 -36.09 -57.57
N THR A 7 -10.83 -35.51 -57.33
CA THR A 7 -11.38 -34.43 -58.15
C THR A 7 -10.40 -33.29 -58.27
N LEU A 8 -10.34 -32.63 -59.44
CA LEU A 8 -9.46 -31.50 -59.74
C LEU A 8 -9.53 -30.39 -58.66
N THR A 9 -10.70 -30.18 -58.06
CA THR A 9 -10.93 -29.26 -56.94
C THR A 9 -10.13 -29.62 -55.69
N GLY A 10 -10.05 -30.91 -55.35
CA GLY A 10 -9.28 -31.37 -54.18
C GLY A 10 -7.76 -31.21 -54.35
N LYS A 11 -7.23 -31.39 -55.61
CA LYS A 11 -5.80 -31.14 -55.91
C LYS A 11 -5.44 -29.67 -55.83
N ILE A 12 -6.31 -28.75 -56.34
CA ILE A 12 -6.11 -27.31 -56.27
C ILE A 12 -6.10 -26.81 -54.82
N GLN A 13 -7.04 -27.28 -54.00
CA GLN A 13 -7.13 -26.95 -52.60
C GLN A 13 -5.92 -27.41 -51.79
N PHE A 14 -5.42 -28.63 -52.05
CA PHE A 14 -4.21 -29.15 -51.41
C PHE A 14 -2.93 -28.40 -51.81
N ILE A 15 -2.80 -27.98 -53.07
CA ILE A 15 -1.68 -27.15 -53.54
C ILE A 15 -1.73 -25.74 -52.91
N MET A 16 -2.91 -25.12 -52.77
CA MET A 16 -3.05 -23.83 -52.11
C MET A 16 -2.69 -23.91 -50.62
N ILE A 17 -3.15 -24.93 -49.90
CA ILE A 17 -2.84 -25.13 -48.47
C ILE A 17 -1.32 -25.36 -48.27
N THR A 18 -0.70 -26.21 -49.11
CA THR A 18 0.73 -26.48 -49.00
C THR A 18 1.61 -25.26 -49.36
N SER A 19 1.19 -24.46 -50.35
CA SER A 19 1.87 -23.21 -50.70
C SER A 19 1.74 -22.16 -49.59
N TRP A 20 0.56 -22.07 -48.93
CA TRP A 20 0.31 -21.19 -47.79
C TRP A 20 1.18 -21.59 -46.58
N PHE A 21 1.28 -22.86 -46.22
CA PHE A 21 2.20 -23.30 -45.16
C PHE A 21 3.68 -23.02 -45.50
N LYS A 22 4.10 -23.23 -46.76
CA LYS A 22 5.46 -22.94 -47.21
C LYS A 22 5.81 -21.47 -47.25
N SER A 23 4.85 -20.58 -47.43
CA SER A 23 5.04 -19.12 -47.41
C SER A 23 5.36 -18.55 -46.02
N GLY A 24 5.18 -19.34 -44.93
CA GLY A 24 5.35 -18.86 -43.56
C GLY A 24 4.18 -18.00 -43.03
N THR A 25 3.20 -17.69 -43.87
CA THR A 25 2.04 -16.86 -43.51
C THR A 25 1.27 -17.37 -42.30
N PRO A 26 0.99 -18.69 -42.13
CA PRO A 26 0.31 -19.21 -40.94
C PRO A 26 1.04 -18.88 -39.65
N TRP A 27 2.36 -18.92 -39.64
CA TRP A 27 3.17 -18.61 -38.47
C TRP A 27 3.13 -17.13 -38.13
N ILE A 28 3.07 -16.25 -39.13
CA ILE A 28 2.87 -14.81 -38.93
C ILE A 28 1.52 -14.54 -38.30
N TRP A 29 0.44 -15.16 -38.79
CA TRP A 29 -0.91 -15.03 -38.22
C TRP A 29 -0.99 -15.60 -36.81
N LEU A 30 -0.35 -16.73 -36.57
CA LEU A 30 -0.30 -17.35 -35.24
C LEU A 30 0.43 -16.45 -34.22
N ASN A 31 1.56 -15.87 -34.61
CA ASN A 31 2.28 -14.93 -33.77
C ASN A 31 1.47 -13.65 -33.52
N ALA A 32 0.85 -13.10 -34.56
CA ALA A 32 -0.03 -11.95 -34.42
C ALA A 32 -1.23 -12.24 -33.48
N ALA A 33 -1.86 -13.40 -33.61
CA ALA A 33 -2.93 -13.84 -32.71
C ALA A 33 -2.44 -14.02 -31.26
N ALA A 34 -1.26 -14.61 -31.06
CA ALA A 34 -0.67 -14.77 -29.73
C ALA A 34 -0.36 -13.42 -29.09
N VAL A 35 0.24 -12.48 -29.81
CA VAL A 35 0.52 -11.13 -29.33
C VAL A 35 -0.79 -10.40 -28.99
N SER A 36 -1.80 -10.49 -29.86
CA SER A 36 -3.11 -9.87 -29.62
C SER A 36 -3.79 -10.43 -28.37
N ALA A 37 -3.74 -11.77 -28.19
CA ALA A 37 -4.27 -12.43 -26.99
C ALA A 37 -3.56 -11.97 -25.72
N CYS A 38 -2.24 -11.86 -25.74
CA CYS A 38 -1.44 -11.34 -24.62
C CYS A 38 -1.83 -9.88 -24.28
N LEU A 39 -1.97 -9.02 -25.30
CA LEU A 39 -2.37 -7.63 -25.09
C LEU A 39 -3.79 -7.52 -24.51
N ILE A 40 -4.74 -8.27 -25.04
CA ILE A 40 -6.12 -8.32 -24.52
C ILE A 40 -6.12 -8.81 -23.05
N MET A 41 -5.34 -9.82 -22.74
CA MET A 41 -5.23 -10.35 -21.39
C MET A 41 -4.64 -9.32 -20.41
N ILE A 42 -3.56 -8.63 -20.81
CA ILE A 42 -2.95 -7.58 -19.99
C ILE A 42 -3.94 -6.42 -19.75
N ILE A 43 -4.56 -5.91 -20.83
CA ILE A 43 -5.54 -4.82 -20.75
C ILE A 43 -6.76 -5.27 -19.93
N GLY A 44 -7.21 -6.51 -20.10
CA GLY A 44 -8.33 -7.08 -19.35
C GLY A 44 -8.05 -7.18 -17.86
N VAL A 45 -6.87 -7.67 -17.47
CA VAL A 45 -6.44 -7.76 -16.07
C VAL A 45 -6.28 -6.38 -15.46
N LEU A 46 -5.62 -5.45 -16.15
CA LEU A 46 -5.49 -4.06 -15.68
C LEU A 46 -6.85 -3.39 -15.55
N GLY A 47 -7.74 -3.56 -16.53
CA GLY A 47 -9.11 -3.04 -16.50
C GLY A 47 -9.91 -3.60 -15.31
N LEU A 48 -9.79 -4.89 -15.03
CA LEU A 48 -10.44 -5.53 -13.90
C LEU A 48 -9.93 -4.99 -12.55
N ILE A 49 -8.62 -4.80 -12.42
CA ILE A 49 -8.00 -4.20 -11.22
C ILE A 49 -8.50 -2.78 -11.01
N ILE A 50 -8.54 -1.97 -12.09
CA ILE A 50 -9.02 -0.59 -12.02
C ILE A 50 -10.49 -0.55 -11.60
N VAL A 51 -11.36 -1.33 -12.24
CA VAL A 51 -12.80 -1.35 -11.93
C VAL A 51 -13.06 -1.77 -10.49
N ARG A 52 -12.38 -2.81 -10.01
CA ARG A 52 -12.50 -3.24 -8.62
C ARG A 52 -11.88 -2.25 -7.62
N GLY A 53 -10.74 -1.66 -7.97
CA GLY A 53 -10.07 -0.67 -7.13
C GLY A 53 -10.86 0.64 -6.98
N ILE A 54 -11.46 1.12 -8.06
CA ILE A 54 -12.29 2.33 -8.04
C ILE A 54 -13.48 2.17 -7.07
N GLY A 55 -14.13 1.01 -7.04
CA GLY A 55 -15.25 0.74 -6.13
C GLY A 55 -14.88 0.78 -4.64
N HIS A 56 -13.61 0.60 -4.30
CA HIS A 56 -13.14 0.53 -2.92
C HIS A 56 -13.32 1.85 -2.12
N PHE A 57 -13.24 3.00 -2.79
CA PHE A 57 -13.35 4.30 -2.12
C PHE A 57 -14.78 4.80 -1.94
N TRP A 58 -15.76 4.07 -2.51
CA TRP A 58 -17.16 4.43 -2.33
C TRP A 58 -17.60 4.16 -0.89
N PRO A 59 -18.24 5.14 -0.20
CA PRO A 59 -18.71 4.92 1.17
C PRO A 59 -19.80 3.85 1.17
N ALA A 60 -19.48 2.69 1.73
CA ALA A 60 -20.41 1.58 1.85
C ALA A 60 -21.45 1.86 2.93
N GLU A 61 -22.64 1.32 2.76
CA GLU A 61 -23.73 1.43 3.74
C GLU A 61 -23.48 0.48 4.90
N VAL A 62 -23.67 0.98 6.12
CA VAL A 62 -23.56 0.15 7.33
C VAL A 62 -24.94 -0.36 7.71
N ILE A 63 -25.13 -1.66 7.62
CA ILE A 63 -26.38 -2.34 7.86
C ILE A 63 -26.42 -2.83 9.31
N ARG A 64 -27.59 -2.72 9.93
CA ARG A 64 -27.90 -3.35 11.21
C ARG A 64 -28.59 -4.68 10.93
N PHE A 65 -27.94 -5.78 11.31
CA PHE A 65 -28.46 -7.14 11.19
C PHE A 65 -28.93 -7.64 12.56
N ASN A 66 -30.16 -8.15 12.63
CA ASN A 66 -30.59 -8.99 13.73
C ASN A 66 -30.37 -10.44 13.32
N TYR A 67 -29.28 -11.04 13.81
CA TYR A 67 -28.80 -12.34 13.43
C TYR A 67 -29.06 -13.38 14.52
N GLN A 68 -29.66 -14.51 14.14
CA GLN A 68 -29.86 -15.62 15.05
C GLN A 68 -28.62 -16.51 15.06
N GLU A 69 -27.92 -16.54 16.19
CA GLU A 69 -26.79 -17.41 16.43
C GLU A 69 -27.20 -18.91 16.43
N PRO A 70 -26.28 -19.84 16.20
CA PRO A 70 -26.55 -21.28 16.33
C PRO A 70 -27.06 -21.68 17.72
N SER A 71 -26.79 -20.88 18.75
CA SER A 71 -27.31 -21.04 20.10
C SER A 71 -28.80 -20.70 20.23
N GLY A 72 -29.42 -20.10 19.20
CA GLY A 72 -30.79 -19.59 19.23
C GLY A 72 -30.92 -18.14 19.69
N GLU A 73 -29.87 -17.53 20.23
CA GLU A 73 -29.83 -16.14 20.65
C GLU A 73 -29.86 -15.20 19.44
N VAL A 74 -30.64 -14.13 19.48
CA VAL A 74 -30.62 -13.08 18.45
C VAL A 74 -29.69 -11.97 18.88
N LYS A 75 -28.67 -11.69 18.06
CA LYS A 75 -27.69 -10.62 18.27
C LYS A 75 -27.85 -9.55 17.21
N THR A 76 -27.72 -8.31 17.63
CA THR A 76 -27.58 -7.18 16.71
C THR A 76 -26.12 -7.07 16.29
N ILE A 77 -25.86 -6.91 15.00
CA ILE A 77 -24.52 -6.77 14.42
C ILE A 77 -24.54 -5.61 13.43
N PHE A 78 -23.57 -4.70 13.52
CA PHE A 78 -23.36 -3.65 12.53
C PHE A 78 -22.28 -4.09 11.55
N GLY A 79 -22.49 -3.86 10.26
CA GLY A 79 -21.47 -4.19 9.27
C GLY A 79 -21.79 -3.73 7.86
N GLU A 80 -20.74 -3.63 7.06
CA GLU A 80 -20.79 -3.41 5.59
C GLU A 80 -20.77 -4.76 4.88
N ILE A 81 -21.61 -4.96 3.88
CA ILE A 81 -21.55 -6.16 3.02
C ILE A 81 -20.33 -6.02 2.09
N ILE A 82 -19.44 -7.00 2.16
CA ILE A 82 -18.23 -7.06 1.32
C ILE A 82 -18.38 -8.07 0.18
N ASP A 83 -18.96 -9.24 0.47
CA ASP A 83 -19.10 -10.32 -0.51
C ASP A 83 -20.32 -11.19 -0.21
N THR A 84 -20.80 -11.90 -1.22
CA THR A 84 -21.87 -12.86 -1.07
C THR A 84 -21.46 -14.16 -1.75
N SER A 85 -21.46 -15.25 -1.00
CA SER A 85 -21.11 -16.59 -1.49
C SER A 85 -22.35 -17.47 -1.56
N VAL A 86 -22.53 -18.12 -2.70
CA VAL A 86 -23.59 -19.10 -2.92
C VAL A 86 -22.93 -20.47 -3.10
N THR A 87 -23.07 -21.33 -2.10
CA THR A 87 -22.49 -22.67 -2.10
C THR A 87 -23.56 -23.71 -2.36
N PRO A 88 -23.45 -24.56 -3.40
CA PRO A 88 -24.41 -25.64 -3.64
C PRO A 88 -24.56 -26.57 -2.43
N ALA A 89 -25.78 -27.06 -2.17
CA ALA A 89 -26.09 -27.85 -0.98
C ALA A 89 -25.17 -29.07 -0.78
N ALA A 90 -24.79 -29.73 -1.86
CA ALA A 90 -23.86 -30.88 -1.81
C ALA A 90 -22.48 -30.47 -1.27
N ALA A 91 -21.93 -29.33 -1.71
CA ALA A 91 -20.65 -28.83 -1.25
C ALA A 91 -20.74 -28.30 0.19
N ALA A 92 -21.83 -27.60 0.56
CA ALA A 92 -22.07 -27.12 1.89
C ALA A 92 -22.14 -28.25 2.93
N LYS A 93 -22.80 -29.38 2.60
CA LYS A 93 -22.83 -30.57 3.45
C LYS A 93 -21.44 -31.16 3.67
N ILE A 94 -20.63 -31.26 2.60
CA ILE A 94 -19.24 -31.76 2.71
C ILE A 94 -18.40 -30.82 3.62
N SER A 95 -18.66 -29.53 3.57
CA SER A 95 -17.98 -28.54 4.43
C SER A 95 -18.52 -28.49 5.88
N GLY A 96 -19.45 -29.39 6.24
CA GLY A 96 -19.95 -29.53 7.60
C GLY A 96 -21.09 -28.56 7.99
N PHE A 97 -21.69 -27.87 7.00
CA PHE A 97 -22.85 -27.03 7.27
C PHE A 97 -24.14 -27.87 7.32
N ASN A 98 -24.96 -27.62 8.36
CA ASN A 98 -26.28 -28.22 8.44
C ASN A 98 -27.19 -27.54 7.41
N MET A 99 -27.64 -28.34 6.40
CA MET A 99 -28.59 -27.86 5.41
C MET A 99 -30.01 -28.23 5.83
N VAL A 100 -30.96 -27.33 5.58
CA VAL A 100 -32.38 -27.59 5.77
C VAL A 100 -32.88 -28.41 4.56
N ASP A 101 -33.84 -29.28 4.80
CA ASP A 101 -34.45 -30.07 3.72
C ASP A 101 -35.07 -29.14 2.67
N ASN A 102 -34.79 -29.41 1.39
CA ASN A 102 -35.17 -28.65 0.20
C ASN A 102 -34.37 -27.37 -0.09
N GLU A 103 -33.29 -27.05 0.63
CA GLU A 103 -32.39 -25.96 0.22
C GLU A 103 -31.44 -26.46 -0.90
N GLU A 104 -31.45 -25.76 -2.04
CA GLU A 104 -30.58 -26.08 -3.19
C GLU A 104 -29.16 -25.49 -2.99
N SER A 105 -29.04 -24.42 -2.22
CA SER A 105 -27.78 -23.73 -1.95
C SER A 105 -27.76 -23.03 -0.59
N LEU A 106 -26.56 -22.90 -0.02
CA LEU A 106 -26.31 -22.08 1.17
C LEU A 106 -25.83 -20.71 0.71
N VAL A 107 -26.60 -19.67 1.02
CA VAL A 107 -26.20 -18.28 0.79
C VAL A 107 -25.57 -17.71 2.07
N GLN A 108 -24.35 -17.22 1.94
CA GLN A 108 -23.59 -16.58 3.02
C GLN A 108 -23.18 -15.19 2.60
N VAL A 109 -23.33 -14.23 3.50
CA VAL A 109 -22.93 -12.84 3.32
C VAL A 109 -21.74 -12.56 4.20
N GLN A 110 -20.64 -12.12 3.60
CA GLN A 110 -19.49 -11.64 4.34
C GLN A 110 -19.69 -10.16 4.70
N ILE A 111 -19.63 -9.89 5.98
CA ILE A 111 -19.73 -8.53 6.50
C ILE A 111 -18.41 -8.09 7.13
N LYS A 112 -18.07 -6.79 6.94
CA LYS A 112 -17.01 -6.11 7.70
C LYS A 112 -17.66 -5.46 8.90
N MET A 113 -17.35 -5.96 10.09
CA MET A 113 -17.94 -5.50 11.32
C MET A 113 -17.20 -4.29 11.93
N GLY A 114 -15.94 -4.05 11.49
CA GLY A 114 -15.07 -3.11 12.17
C GLY A 114 -14.84 -3.51 13.63
N ASN A 115 -14.51 -2.54 14.48
CA ASN A 115 -14.42 -2.75 15.94
C ASN A 115 -13.43 -3.87 16.35
N ARG A 116 -12.39 -4.10 15.54
CA ARG A 116 -11.43 -5.21 15.72
C ARG A 116 -10.76 -5.23 17.09
N ASP A 117 -10.50 -4.08 17.67
CA ASP A 117 -9.97 -3.90 19.03
C ASP A 117 -10.91 -4.37 20.14
N ILE A 118 -12.21 -4.49 19.84
CA ILE A 118 -13.26 -4.89 20.80
C ILE A 118 -13.67 -6.34 20.57
N ILE A 119 -13.84 -6.73 19.28
CA ILE A 119 -14.43 -8.01 18.88
C ILE A 119 -13.33 -9.03 18.54
N GLY A 120 -12.13 -8.57 18.16
CA GLY A 120 -10.97 -9.40 17.77
C GLY A 120 -10.95 -9.79 16.29
N THR A 121 -12.04 -9.58 15.53
CA THR A 121 -12.14 -9.90 14.10
C THR A 121 -12.80 -8.76 13.33
N ASP A 122 -12.34 -8.51 12.10
CA ASP A 122 -12.94 -7.50 11.21
C ASP A 122 -14.05 -8.06 10.35
N PHE A 123 -13.99 -9.34 10.02
CA PHE A 123 -14.90 -9.95 9.05
C PHE A 123 -15.63 -11.14 9.67
N ARG A 124 -16.89 -11.30 9.25
CA ARG A 124 -17.72 -12.43 9.64
C ARG A 124 -18.61 -12.87 8.49
N TRP A 125 -18.77 -14.19 8.33
CA TRP A 125 -19.76 -14.77 7.44
C TRP A 125 -21.08 -15.00 8.18
N LEU A 126 -22.15 -14.43 7.66
CA LEU A 126 -23.52 -14.62 8.15
C LEU A 126 -24.25 -15.53 7.16
N GLN A 127 -24.97 -16.54 7.65
CA GLN A 127 -25.90 -17.31 6.81
C GLN A 127 -27.16 -16.48 6.60
N GLU A 128 -27.55 -16.24 5.34
CA GLU A 128 -28.68 -15.37 5.00
C GLU A 128 -29.97 -15.82 5.71
N ARG A 129 -30.24 -17.13 5.77
CA ARG A 129 -31.40 -17.73 6.45
C ARG A 129 -31.49 -17.40 7.95
N ASN A 130 -30.41 -17.06 8.60
CA ASN A 130 -30.36 -16.71 10.02
C ASN A 130 -30.50 -15.21 10.26
N ILE A 131 -30.52 -14.40 9.20
CA ILE A 131 -30.80 -12.97 9.28
C ILE A 131 -32.30 -12.78 9.43
N LYS A 132 -32.75 -12.35 10.62
CA LYS A 132 -34.19 -12.16 10.91
C LYS A 132 -34.70 -10.84 10.38
N GLN A 133 -33.86 -9.81 10.45
CA GLN A 133 -34.18 -8.46 10.01
C GLN A 133 -32.89 -7.74 9.65
N GLN A 134 -32.98 -6.87 8.67
CA GLN A 134 -31.91 -5.92 8.33
C GLN A 134 -32.52 -4.56 8.05
N ASP A 135 -31.83 -3.52 8.48
CA ASP A 135 -32.22 -2.13 8.24
C ASP A 135 -30.98 -1.23 8.12
N LEU A 136 -31.20 0.00 7.63
CA LEU A 136 -30.18 1.02 7.38
C LEU A 136 -30.43 2.22 8.29
N PRO A 137 -30.00 2.19 9.55
CA PRO A 137 -30.22 3.30 10.47
C PRO A 137 -29.36 4.51 10.08
N ASP A 138 -29.96 5.70 10.07
CA ASP A 138 -29.28 6.96 9.73
C ASP A 138 -28.29 7.43 10.82
N ASP A 139 -28.44 6.94 12.04
CA ASP A 139 -27.68 7.34 13.22
C ASP A 139 -26.37 6.54 13.43
N ILE A 140 -26.14 5.50 12.64
CA ILE A 140 -24.87 4.78 12.68
C ILE A 140 -23.78 5.65 12.05
N MET A 141 -22.70 5.86 12.80
CA MET A 141 -21.49 6.49 12.33
C MET A 141 -20.42 5.46 12.01
N ALA A 142 -19.66 5.73 10.97
CA ALA A 142 -18.37 5.13 10.70
C ALA A 142 -17.29 6.09 11.22
N VAL A 143 -16.38 5.58 12.03
CA VAL A 143 -15.20 6.29 12.52
C VAL A 143 -13.97 5.71 11.84
N GLU A 144 -13.35 6.48 10.98
CA GLU A 144 -12.06 6.13 10.39
C GLU A 144 -10.96 6.42 11.40
N ARG A 145 -10.19 5.39 11.72
CA ARG A 145 -9.14 5.48 12.75
C ARG A 145 -7.75 5.35 12.14
N ARG A 146 -6.74 5.78 12.88
CA ARG A 146 -5.32 5.63 12.51
C ARG A 146 -4.80 4.22 12.72
N GLU A 147 -5.46 3.48 13.60
CA GLU A 147 -5.14 2.11 14.02
C GLU A 147 -6.43 1.32 14.22
N TRP A 148 -6.41 0.01 14.02
CA TRP A 148 -7.51 -0.92 14.24
C TRP A 148 -8.66 -0.83 13.23
N GLY A 149 -8.45 -0.18 12.09
CA GLY A 149 -9.47 -0.05 11.05
C GLY A 149 -10.69 0.78 11.45
N ASN A 150 -11.78 0.64 10.71
CA ASN A 150 -13.01 1.38 10.97
C ASN A 150 -13.71 0.91 12.24
N PHE A 151 -14.35 1.86 12.93
CA PHE A 151 -15.28 1.57 14.02
C PHE A 151 -16.69 1.93 13.56
N TYR A 152 -17.67 1.06 13.83
CA TYR A 152 -19.09 1.30 13.60
C TYR A 152 -19.85 1.35 14.92
N GLY A 153 -20.67 2.38 15.10
CA GLY A 153 -21.46 2.58 16.30
C GLY A 153 -22.29 3.83 16.24
N GLN A 154 -22.99 4.12 17.33
CA GLN A 154 -23.81 5.32 17.48
C GLN A 154 -23.09 6.31 18.38
N LEU A 155 -23.01 7.59 17.99
CA LEU A 155 -22.40 8.63 18.80
C LEU A 155 -23.31 8.96 19.99
N VAL A 156 -22.76 8.85 21.20
CA VAL A 156 -23.49 9.17 22.44
C VAL A 156 -23.06 10.51 23.00
N ALA A 157 -21.76 10.77 23.08
CA ALA A 157 -21.25 11.99 23.67
C ALA A 157 -19.80 12.30 23.21
N VAL A 158 -19.38 13.52 23.44
CA VAL A 158 -17.98 13.94 23.40
C VAL A 158 -17.51 14.20 24.82
N LYS A 159 -16.33 13.73 25.16
CA LYS A 159 -15.65 14.04 26.41
C LYS A 159 -14.44 14.92 26.16
N GLU A 160 -14.17 15.78 27.10
CA GLU A 160 -12.93 16.56 27.18
C GLU A 160 -12.41 16.53 28.62
N ASN A 161 -11.13 16.21 28.79
CA ASN A 161 -10.51 16.01 30.11
C ASN A 161 -11.30 15.06 31.03
N GLY A 162 -11.86 13.99 30.45
CA GLY A 162 -12.63 12.97 31.15
C GLY A 162 -14.07 13.34 31.49
N LYS A 163 -14.52 14.57 31.18
CA LYS A 163 -15.88 15.04 31.43
C LYS A 163 -16.71 15.03 30.15
N ARG A 164 -17.95 14.55 30.19
CA ARG A 164 -18.90 14.70 29.07
C ARG A 164 -19.24 16.18 28.90
N ILE A 165 -19.06 16.71 27.70
CA ILE A 165 -19.29 18.13 27.37
C ILE A 165 -20.52 18.33 26.50
N THR A 166 -21.19 17.24 26.08
CA THR A 166 -22.40 17.30 25.25
C THR A 166 -23.48 16.35 25.73
N ASN A 167 -24.70 16.72 25.34
CA ASN A 167 -25.88 15.83 25.29
C ASN A 167 -26.07 15.35 23.85
N GLU A 168 -26.86 14.30 23.63
CA GLU A 168 -27.10 13.66 22.34
C GLU A 168 -27.44 14.61 21.19
N THR A 169 -28.17 15.72 21.49
CA THR A 169 -28.67 16.66 20.48
C THR A 169 -27.58 17.45 19.74
N ASN A 170 -26.42 17.74 20.37
CA ASN A 170 -25.34 18.55 19.80
C ASN A 170 -24.03 17.77 19.64
N ALA A 171 -24.07 16.45 19.88
CA ALA A 171 -22.85 15.63 19.90
C ALA A 171 -22.16 15.58 18.54
N TRP A 172 -22.92 15.54 17.44
CA TRP A 172 -22.35 15.41 16.10
C TRP A 172 -21.53 16.63 15.68
N SER A 173 -22.10 17.83 15.77
CA SER A 173 -21.39 19.07 15.37
C SER A 173 -20.16 19.33 16.25
N LEU A 174 -20.27 19.07 17.56
CA LEU A 174 -19.13 19.22 18.45
C LEU A 174 -18.06 18.15 18.19
N ALA A 175 -18.44 16.91 17.89
CA ALA A 175 -17.50 15.87 17.52
C ALA A 175 -16.70 16.26 16.29
N GLN A 176 -17.34 16.78 15.23
CA GLN A 176 -16.67 17.26 14.04
C GLN A 176 -15.70 18.42 14.34
N THR A 177 -16.13 19.41 15.14
CA THR A 177 -15.27 20.52 15.56
C THR A 177 -14.05 20.01 16.32
N LYS A 178 -14.24 19.14 17.30
CA LYS A 178 -13.15 18.59 18.11
C LYS A 178 -12.20 17.69 17.30
N ILE A 179 -12.71 16.98 16.30
CA ILE A 179 -11.86 16.22 15.36
C ILE A 179 -10.98 17.17 14.55
N ASN A 180 -11.55 18.23 13.99
CA ASN A 180 -10.77 19.21 13.23
C ASN A 180 -9.68 19.88 14.09
N GLU A 181 -10.03 20.31 15.31
CA GLU A 181 -9.04 20.82 16.27
C GLU A 181 -7.93 19.79 16.57
N THR A 182 -8.29 18.51 16.65
CA THR A 182 -7.32 17.43 16.89
C THR A 182 -6.43 17.17 15.68
N LEU A 183 -6.97 17.28 14.46
CA LEU A 183 -6.20 17.16 13.22
C LEU A 183 -5.19 18.29 13.07
N ASP A 184 -5.60 19.55 13.36
CA ASP A 184 -4.69 20.70 13.37
C ASP A 184 -3.51 20.50 14.34
N VAL A 185 -3.79 20.01 15.56
CA VAL A 185 -2.74 19.66 16.53
C VAL A 185 -1.84 18.53 16.03
N HIS A 186 -2.42 17.53 15.34
CA HIS A 186 -1.65 16.44 14.76
C HIS A 186 -0.69 16.95 13.68
N ASP A 187 -1.14 17.86 12.83
CA ASP A 187 -0.31 18.47 11.78
C ASP A 187 0.81 19.32 12.39
N GLU A 188 0.53 20.04 13.48
CA GLU A 188 1.55 20.78 14.24
C GLU A 188 2.59 19.83 14.84
N ILE A 189 2.18 18.70 15.43
CA ILE A 189 3.08 17.65 15.93
C ILE A 189 3.96 17.14 14.78
N ALA A 190 3.35 16.76 13.65
CA ALA A 190 4.07 16.26 12.51
C ALA A 190 5.08 17.27 11.93
N HIS A 191 4.71 18.56 11.92
CA HIS A 191 5.62 19.62 11.50
C HIS A 191 6.81 19.79 12.46
N LEU A 192 6.57 19.77 13.77
CA LEU A 192 7.65 19.84 14.78
C LEU A 192 8.59 18.64 14.67
N GLU A 193 8.05 17.42 14.59
CA GLU A 193 8.85 16.19 14.53
C GLU A 193 9.63 16.07 13.22
N LYS A 194 8.94 16.19 12.07
CA LYS A 194 9.57 15.94 10.76
C LYS A 194 10.48 17.09 10.34
N LYS A 195 10.09 18.35 10.56
CA LYS A 195 10.86 19.50 10.08
C LYS A 195 11.82 20.06 11.13
N GLN A 196 11.34 20.42 12.31
CA GLN A 196 12.19 21.14 13.27
C GLN A 196 13.15 20.20 14.01
N ILE A 197 12.63 19.14 14.61
CA ILE A 197 13.48 18.13 15.27
C ILE A 197 14.34 17.40 14.24
N GLY A 198 13.78 17.08 13.08
CA GLY A 198 14.53 16.51 11.98
C GLY A 198 15.72 17.35 11.52
N ALA A 199 15.55 18.68 11.43
CA ALA A 199 16.63 19.62 11.09
C ALA A 199 17.74 19.67 12.16
N ILE A 200 17.35 19.65 13.44
CA ILE A 200 18.32 19.61 14.53
C ILE A 200 19.11 18.29 14.50
N ASN A 201 18.43 17.16 14.36
CA ASN A 201 19.08 15.84 14.27
C ASN A 201 20.05 15.76 13.08
N TYR A 202 19.65 16.30 11.93
CA TYR A 202 20.53 16.40 10.77
C TYR A 202 21.76 17.26 11.08
N ARG A 203 21.60 18.41 11.75
CA ARG A 203 22.72 19.28 12.09
C ARG A 203 23.66 18.65 13.13
N LEU A 204 23.10 17.99 14.13
CA LEU A 204 23.90 17.24 15.13
C LEU A 204 24.73 16.13 14.45
N GLU A 205 24.13 15.42 13.48
CA GLU A 205 24.85 14.42 12.69
C GLU A 205 25.98 15.04 11.85
N GLN A 206 25.75 16.19 11.20
CA GLN A 206 26.79 16.91 10.49
C GLN A 206 27.96 17.32 11.41
N LEU A 207 27.66 17.75 12.64
CA LEU A 207 28.69 18.07 13.63
C LEU A 207 29.46 16.82 14.07
N ARG A 208 28.78 15.69 14.26
CA ARG A 208 29.40 14.40 14.57
C ARG A 208 30.38 13.99 13.48
N LEU A 209 29.93 14.02 12.23
CA LEU A 209 30.76 13.69 11.07
C LEU A 209 31.95 14.62 10.93
N LYS A 210 31.75 15.95 11.10
CA LYS A 210 32.82 16.95 11.09
C LYS A 210 33.85 16.68 12.17
N GLN A 211 33.40 16.44 13.38
CA GLN A 211 34.31 16.11 14.48
C GLN A 211 35.12 14.86 14.16
N ARG A 212 34.44 13.78 13.72
CA ARG A 212 35.10 12.50 13.41
C ARG A 212 36.09 12.65 12.28
N LYS A 213 35.78 13.42 11.25
CA LYS A 213 36.71 13.69 10.15
C LYS A 213 37.96 14.42 10.61
N LEU A 214 37.81 15.44 11.49
CA LEU A 214 38.93 16.15 12.06
C LEU A 214 39.81 15.27 12.97
N GLU A 215 39.18 14.34 13.71
CA GLU A 215 39.90 13.34 14.50
C GLU A 215 40.74 12.39 13.61
N LEU A 216 40.17 11.90 12.52
CA LEU A 216 40.84 10.97 11.60
C LEU A 216 41.99 11.63 10.82
N THR A 217 41.98 12.95 10.67
CA THR A 217 43.02 13.73 9.97
C THR A 217 44.02 14.42 10.92
N ASP A 218 43.94 14.15 12.23
CA ASP A 218 44.74 14.82 13.29
C ASP A 218 44.64 16.36 13.24
N ALA A 219 43.53 16.88 12.71
CA ALA A 219 43.28 18.32 12.55
C ALA A 219 42.31 18.89 13.60
N LEU A 220 41.93 18.10 14.62
CA LEU A 220 41.05 18.52 15.70
C LEU A 220 41.81 19.33 16.73
N ASP A 221 41.95 20.61 16.52
CA ASP A 221 42.53 21.54 17.49
C ASP A 221 41.54 21.96 18.60
N ALA A 222 42.04 22.61 19.63
CA ALA A 222 41.23 23.06 20.78
C ALA A 222 40.12 24.03 20.35
N ALA A 223 40.36 24.89 19.36
CA ALA A 223 39.40 25.87 18.88
C ALA A 223 38.23 25.21 18.11
N ALA A 224 38.55 24.27 17.23
CA ALA A 224 37.54 23.49 16.50
C ALA A 224 36.67 22.64 17.46
N LYS A 225 37.30 21.99 18.46
CA LYS A 225 36.59 21.25 19.49
C LYS A 225 35.64 22.12 20.31
N ALA A 226 36.08 23.32 20.72
CA ALA A 226 35.26 24.27 21.45
C ALA A 226 34.09 24.79 20.63
N SER A 227 34.31 25.13 19.34
CA SER A 227 33.25 25.58 18.44
C SER A 227 32.19 24.49 18.22
N ILE A 228 32.59 23.23 17.98
CA ILE A 228 31.66 22.08 17.82
C ILE A 228 30.88 21.87 19.10
N ALA A 229 31.52 21.90 20.25
CA ALA A 229 30.86 21.73 21.56
C ALA A 229 29.83 22.84 21.85
N GLN A 230 30.15 24.11 21.51
CA GLN A 230 29.23 25.22 21.67
C GLN A 230 27.99 25.04 20.77
N GLU A 231 28.17 24.78 19.46
CA GLU A 231 27.06 24.61 18.54
C GLU A 231 26.18 23.37 18.93
N LYS A 232 26.80 22.31 19.42
CA LYS A 232 26.07 21.13 19.94
C LYS A 232 25.22 21.51 21.15
N ALA A 233 25.75 22.28 22.10
CA ALA A 233 24.99 22.70 23.28
C ALA A 233 23.82 23.64 22.94
N GLU A 234 23.98 24.52 21.94
CA GLU A 234 22.91 25.37 21.43
C GLU A 234 21.79 24.57 20.81
N LEU A 235 22.13 23.57 19.95
CA LEU A 235 21.17 22.66 19.33
C LEU A 235 20.46 21.77 20.36
N GLU A 236 21.17 21.32 21.38
CA GLU A 236 20.60 20.51 22.46
C GLU A 236 19.59 21.32 23.30
N THR A 237 19.86 22.60 23.53
CA THR A 237 18.92 23.51 24.18
C THR A 237 17.67 23.72 23.34
N GLN A 238 17.81 23.96 22.03
CA GLN A 238 16.66 24.04 21.10
C GLN A 238 15.84 22.75 21.07
N TYR A 239 16.52 21.59 21.04
CA TYR A 239 15.86 20.29 21.07
C TYR A 239 15.01 20.10 22.33
N GLN A 240 15.52 20.47 23.50
CA GLN A 240 14.77 20.41 24.76
C GLN A 240 13.53 21.31 24.76
N GLN A 241 13.65 22.52 24.19
CA GLN A 241 12.50 23.44 24.06
C GLN A 241 11.42 22.84 23.15
N LEU A 242 11.82 22.27 22.00
CA LEU A 242 10.87 21.60 21.09
C LEU A 242 10.25 20.36 21.72
N GLN A 243 10.99 19.59 22.49
CA GLN A 243 10.44 18.46 23.25
C GLN A 243 9.40 18.90 24.29
N ALA A 244 9.62 20.02 24.98
CA ALA A 244 8.65 20.57 25.92
C ALA A 244 7.35 21.01 25.21
N GLN A 245 7.46 21.65 24.05
CA GLN A 245 6.31 22.01 23.20
C GLN A 245 5.56 20.76 22.74
N LEU A 246 6.28 19.79 22.22
CA LEU A 246 5.73 18.50 21.74
C LEU A 246 4.97 17.77 22.84
N LYS A 247 5.52 17.73 24.05
CA LYS A 247 4.83 17.15 25.22
C LYS A 247 3.51 17.85 25.51
N GLY A 248 3.46 19.18 25.42
CA GLY A 248 2.22 19.95 25.58
C GLY A 248 1.17 19.60 24.51
N LEU A 249 1.58 19.50 23.24
CA LEU A 249 0.71 19.11 22.14
C LEU A 249 0.20 17.68 22.29
N TYR A 250 1.04 16.74 22.73
CA TYR A 250 0.59 15.36 23.02
C TYR A 250 -0.38 15.28 24.20
N GLN A 251 -0.28 16.15 25.18
CA GLN A 251 -1.31 16.25 26.23
C GLN A 251 -2.61 16.80 25.69
N LYS A 252 -2.54 17.85 24.83
CA LYS A 252 -3.72 18.45 24.21
C LYS A 252 -4.46 17.46 23.30
N ILE A 253 -3.74 16.72 22.46
CA ILE A 253 -4.35 15.76 21.51
C ILE A 253 -5.02 14.58 22.22
N ARG A 254 -4.60 14.24 23.43
CA ARG A 254 -5.18 13.16 24.25
C ARG A 254 -6.30 13.61 25.16
N SER A 255 -6.62 14.91 25.21
CA SER A 255 -7.61 15.47 26.14
C SER A 255 -9.04 15.15 25.77
N ALA A 256 -9.33 14.86 24.49
CA ALA A 256 -10.67 14.66 23.98
C ALA A 256 -10.91 13.25 23.46
N SER A 257 -12.13 12.75 23.61
CA SER A 257 -12.58 11.44 23.17
C SER A 257 -14.05 11.44 22.73
N LEU A 258 -14.40 10.51 21.84
CA LEU A 258 -15.79 10.17 21.50
C LEU A 258 -16.28 9.05 22.41
N VAL A 259 -17.51 9.15 22.87
CA VAL A 259 -18.23 8.03 23.49
C VAL A 259 -19.21 7.51 22.45
N ALA A 260 -19.06 6.26 22.08
CA ALA A 260 -19.90 5.60 21.10
C ALA A 260 -20.49 4.31 21.66
N LYS A 261 -21.69 3.97 21.21
CA LYS A 261 -22.39 2.74 21.57
C LYS A 261 -22.24 1.73 20.44
N THR A 262 -21.74 0.55 20.76
CA THR A 262 -21.57 -0.56 19.83
C THR A 262 -22.91 -1.26 19.54
N ASP A 263 -22.90 -2.20 18.61
CA ASP A 263 -23.99 -3.11 18.27
C ASP A 263 -24.52 -3.90 19.50
N SER A 264 -23.62 -4.29 20.40
CA SER A 264 -23.98 -4.97 21.66
C SER A 264 -24.57 -4.04 22.73
N GLY A 265 -24.67 -2.73 22.43
CA GLY A 265 -25.14 -1.73 23.37
C GLY A 265 -24.09 -1.23 24.38
N LYS A 266 -22.87 -1.71 24.32
CA LYS A 266 -21.77 -1.29 25.19
C LYS A 266 -21.24 0.08 24.77
N GLU A 267 -21.08 1.00 25.71
CA GLU A 267 -20.38 2.26 25.47
C GLU A 267 -18.87 2.04 25.43
N VAL A 268 -18.23 2.61 24.41
CA VAL A 268 -16.78 2.57 24.20
C VAL A 268 -16.27 3.99 24.04
N GLU A 269 -15.13 4.26 24.63
CA GLU A 269 -14.44 5.55 24.52
C GLU A 269 -13.34 5.47 23.49
N ILE A 270 -13.40 6.33 22.46
CA ILE A 270 -12.44 6.41 21.36
C ILE A 270 -11.67 7.72 21.49
N PRO A 271 -10.37 7.70 21.82
CA PRO A 271 -9.55 8.92 21.86
C PRO A 271 -9.52 9.61 20.51
N LEU A 272 -9.76 10.93 20.46
CA LEU A 272 -9.73 11.69 19.21
C LEU A 272 -8.35 11.67 18.53
N ALA A 273 -7.28 11.52 19.29
CA ALA A 273 -5.93 11.32 18.77
C ALA A 273 -5.83 10.15 17.75
N LYS A 274 -6.72 9.17 17.87
CA LYS A 274 -6.76 8.00 16.97
C LYS A 274 -7.77 8.15 15.82
N VAL A 275 -8.57 9.22 15.81
CA VAL A 275 -9.63 9.43 14.82
C VAL A 275 -9.07 10.27 13.66
N VAL A 276 -9.37 9.84 12.45
CA VAL A 276 -9.09 10.60 11.21
C VAL A 276 -10.35 11.34 10.78
N ARG A 277 -11.50 10.66 10.83
CA ARG A 277 -12.77 11.20 10.34
C ARG A 277 -13.94 10.45 10.94
N ILE A 278 -15.09 11.15 11.05
CA ILE A 278 -16.38 10.53 11.29
C ILE A 278 -17.34 10.89 10.17
N TYR A 279 -18.19 9.95 9.77
CA TYR A 279 -19.25 10.17 8.81
C TYR A 279 -20.42 9.23 9.06
N GLN A 280 -21.59 9.56 8.52
CA GLN A 280 -22.81 8.75 8.60
C GLN A 280 -23.15 8.23 7.21
N PRO A 281 -22.64 7.06 6.79
CA PRO A 281 -22.71 6.59 5.41
C PRO A 281 -24.15 6.46 4.90
N ASN A 282 -25.08 6.05 5.77
CA ASN A 282 -26.50 5.85 5.43
C ASN A 282 -27.26 7.17 5.23
N LYS A 283 -26.81 8.25 5.88
CA LYS A 283 -27.43 9.58 5.79
C LYS A 283 -26.88 10.44 4.66
N MET A 284 -25.70 10.06 4.11
CA MET A 284 -25.07 10.82 3.03
C MET A 284 -25.92 10.81 1.75
N ASN A 285 -26.17 12.00 1.20
CA ASN A 285 -26.73 12.13 -0.14
C ASN A 285 -25.70 11.80 -1.24
N LEU A 286 -26.14 11.69 -2.48
CA LEU A 286 -25.26 11.31 -3.60
C LEU A 286 -24.06 12.26 -3.78
N LEU A 287 -24.29 13.57 -3.62
CA LEU A 287 -23.22 14.58 -3.79
C LEU A 287 -22.19 14.46 -2.66
N GLU A 288 -22.63 14.20 -1.45
CA GLU A 288 -21.74 13.95 -0.29
C GLU A 288 -20.95 12.65 -0.47
N LYS A 289 -21.57 11.57 -0.97
CA LYS A 289 -20.88 10.31 -1.31
C LYS A 289 -19.82 10.54 -2.39
N ILE A 290 -20.11 11.31 -3.43
CA ILE A 290 -19.15 11.69 -4.48
C ILE A 290 -18.01 12.53 -3.90
N GLY A 291 -18.30 13.53 -3.08
CA GLY A 291 -17.30 14.35 -2.40
C GLY A 291 -16.37 13.51 -1.52
N HIS A 292 -16.94 12.62 -0.71
CA HIS A 292 -16.19 11.65 0.11
C HIS A 292 -15.27 10.77 -0.74
N TYR A 293 -15.81 10.22 -1.83
CA TYR A 293 -15.05 9.38 -2.77
C TYR A 293 -13.81 10.10 -3.31
N PHE A 294 -13.94 11.33 -3.83
CA PHE A 294 -12.80 12.07 -4.36
C PHE A 294 -11.81 12.48 -3.28
N THR A 295 -12.29 12.78 -2.07
CA THR A 295 -11.40 13.04 -0.92
C THR A 295 -10.58 11.80 -0.58
N LYS A 296 -11.22 10.63 -0.50
CA LYS A 296 -10.53 9.35 -0.22
C LYS A 296 -9.54 8.97 -1.31
N LEU A 297 -9.90 9.19 -2.58
CA LEU A 297 -9.00 8.96 -3.70
C LEU A 297 -7.77 9.89 -3.63
N GLY A 298 -7.99 11.17 -3.30
CA GLY A 298 -6.90 12.14 -3.12
C GLY A 298 -5.96 11.76 -1.97
N GLU A 299 -6.52 11.39 -0.81
CA GLU A 299 -5.77 10.89 0.35
C GLU A 299 -4.97 9.64 -0.01
N PHE A 300 -5.57 8.68 -0.71
CA PHE A 300 -4.88 7.47 -1.14
C PHE A 300 -3.65 7.76 -2.01
N LEU A 301 -3.74 8.76 -2.89
CA LEU A 301 -2.63 9.13 -3.79
C LEU A 301 -1.58 10.03 -3.13
N ALA A 302 -1.95 10.81 -2.11
CA ALA A 302 -1.10 11.89 -1.57
C ALA A 302 -0.61 11.66 -0.14
N ASP A 303 -1.30 10.81 0.64
CA ASP A 303 -0.98 10.61 2.05
C ASP A 303 0.07 9.51 2.28
N ASP A 304 0.62 9.54 3.49
CA ASP A 304 1.45 8.47 4.02
C ASP A 304 0.59 7.23 4.38
N PRO A 305 1.13 6.01 4.25
CA PRO A 305 0.45 4.80 4.70
C PRO A 305 0.26 4.78 6.22
N ARG A 306 -0.83 4.13 6.64
CA ARG A 306 -1.20 3.93 8.04
C ARG A 306 -1.28 2.43 8.36
N GLU A 307 -1.24 2.09 9.64
CA GLU A 307 -1.44 0.73 10.18
C GLU A 307 -0.73 -0.38 9.36
N ALA A 308 0.60 -0.40 9.43
CA ALA A 308 1.44 -1.38 8.72
C ALA A 308 1.17 -1.47 7.20
N ASN A 309 0.84 -0.35 6.56
CA ASN A 309 0.52 -0.20 5.13
C ASN A 309 -0.80 -0.87 4.68
N THR A 310 -1.72 -1.14 5.61
CA THR A 310 -3.04 -1.68 5.27
C THR A 310 -4.07 -0.60 4.97
N GLU A 311 -3.87 0.60 5.51
CA GLU A 311 -4.74 1.77 5.33
C GLU A 311 -3.92 3.03 5.02
N GLY A 312 -4.61 4.12 4.67
CA GLY A 312 -3.99 5.40 4.32
C GLY A 312 -3.62 5.50 2.86
N GLY A 313 -2.57 6.28 2.57
CA GLY A 313 -2.11 6.53 1.21
C GLY A 313 -0.96 5.62 0.78
N ILE A 314 -0.64 5.71 -0.51
CA ILE A 314 0.48 4.96 -1.14
C ILE A 314 1.53 5.91 -1.74
N PHE A 315 1.49 7.20 -1.39
CA PHE A 315 2.39 8.21 -1.95
C PHE A 315 3.88 7.83 -1.88
N PRO A 316 4.42 7.35 -0.75
CA PRO A 316 5.84 7.00 -0.69
C PRO A 316 6.23 5.87 -1.65
N ALA A 317 5.33 4.90 -1.88
CA ALA A 317 5.56 3.82 -2.84
C ALA A 317 5.55 4.33 -4.28
N ILE A 318 4.59 5.21 -4.64
CA ILE A 318 4.53 5.87 -5.95
C ILE A 318 5.80 6.68 -6.19
N PHE A 319 6.14 7.56 -5.24
CA PHE A 319 7.32 8.41 -5.33
C PHE A 319 8.61 7.59 -5.46
N GLY A 320 8.78 6.56 -4.61
CA GLY A 320 9.94 5.68 -4.64
C GLY A 320 10.09 4.96 -5.97
N THR A 321 8.98 4.47 -6.54
CA THR A 321 9.00 3.78 -7.84
C THR A 321 9.35 4.74 -8.98
N ILE A 322 8.76 5.94 -9.02
CA ILE A 322 9.07 6.95 -10.04
C ILE A 322 10.54 7.36 -9.94
N MET A 323 11.04 7.66 -8.75
CA MET A 323 12.44 8.02 -8.52
C MET A 323 13.39 6.90 -8.94
N MET A 324 13.08 5.65 -8.59
CA MET A 324 13.88 4.49 -9.01
C MET A 324 13.96 4.38 -10.53
N VAL A 325 12.83 4.52 -11.24
CA VAL A 325 12.78 4.45 -12.71
C VAL A 325 13.55 5.60 -13.36
N LEU A 326 13.41 6.82 -12.82
CA LEU A 326 14.17 7.99 -13.34
C LEU A 326 15.67 7.81 -13.15
N ILE A 327 16.13 7.41 -11.97
CA ILE A 327 17.56 7.16 -11.70
C ILE A 327 18.08 6.05 -12.59
N MET A 328 17.32 4.94 -12.69
CA MET A 328 17.64 3.83 -13.59
C MET A 328 17.83 4.30 -15.03
N SER A 329 16.87 5.07 -15.56
CA SER A 329 16.91 5.57 -16.94
C SER A 329 18.13 6.45 -17.21
N VAL A 330 18.43 7.36 -16.28
CA VAL A 330 19.60 8.27 -16.41
C VAL A 330 20.93 7.51 -16.38
N ILE A 331 21.04 6.51 -15.49
CA ILE A 331 22.31 5.77 -15.34
C ILE A 331 22.48 4.75 -16.46
N VAL A 332 21.45 3.94 -16.74
CA VAL A 332 21.58 2.74 -17.58
C VAL A 332 21.50 3.05 -19.07
N THR A 333 20.67 4.01 -19.49
CA THR A 333 20.47 4.31 -20.91
C THR A 333 21.79 4.68 -21.63
N PRO A 334 22.67 5.54 -21.11
CA PRO A 334 23.95 5.86 -21.78
C PRO A 334 24.82 4.62 -21.97
N PHE A 335 24.94 3.78 -20.94
CA PHE A 335 25.77 2.56 -21.02
C PHE A 335 25.16 1.55 -22.00
N GLY A 336 23.82 1.36 -21.96
CA GLY A 336 23.12 0.48 -22.89
C GLY A 336 23.29 0.93 -24.35
N VAL A 337 23.16 2.23 -24.62
CA VAL A 337 23.35 2.80 -25.98
C VAL A 337 24.79 2.58 -26.46
N ILE A 338 25.79 2.89 -25.63
CA ILE A 338 27.21 2.69 -25.98
C ILE A 338 27.49 1.21 -26.24
N ALA A 339 27.00 0.31 -25.38
CA ALA A 339 27.16 -1.12 -25.55
C ALA A 339 26.50 -1.63 -26.84
N ALA A 340 25.29 -1.18 -27.16
CA ALA A 340 24.55 -1.55 -28.35
C ALA A 340 25.27 -1.06 -29.62
N ILE A 341 25.74 0.19 -29.65
CA ILE A 341 26.53 0.74 -30.75
C ILE A 341 27.82 -0.05 -30.93
N TYR A 342 28.56 -0.32 -29.85
CA TYR A 342 29.78 -1.10 -29.88
C TYR A 342 29.56 -2.51 -30.47
N LEU A 343 28.57 -3.23 -29.98
CA LEU A 343 28.24 -4.60 -30.42
C LEU A 343 27.74 -4.65 -31.86
N ARG A 344 27.13 -3.57 -32.36
CA ARG A 344 26.62 -3.49 -33.73
C ARG A 344 27.66 -3.03 -34.74
N GLU A 345 28.36 -1.96 -34.45
CA GLU A 345 29.21 -1.26 -35.43
C GLU A 345 30.72 -1.63 -35.31
N TYR A 346 31.21 -1.87 -34.08
CA TYR A 346 32.64 -2.03 -33.82
C TYR A 346 33.05 -3.46 -33.47
N ALA A 347 32.20 -4.25 -32.88
CA ALA A 347 32.56 -5.60 -32.46
C ALA A 347 32.71 -6.53 -33.67
N LYS A 348 33.88 -7.13 -33.83
CA LYS A 348 34.10 -8.17 -34.83
C LYS A 348 33.22 -9.38 -34.52
N GLN A 349 32.55 -9.91 -35.56
CA GLN A 349 31.76 -11.12 -35.44
C GLN A 349 32.68 -12.30 -35.14
N GLY A 350 32.62 -12.84 -33.93
CA GLY A 350 33.48 -13.91 -33.47
C GLY A 350 32.87 -14.57 -32.22
N PHE A 351 33.58 -15.57 -31.70
CA PHE A 351 33.14 -16.36 -30.53
C PHE A 351 32.84 -15.49 -29.31
N THR A 352 33.65 -14.49 -29.02
CA THR A 352 33.48 -13.58 -27.89
C THR A 352 32.20 -12.74 -28.00
N THR A 353 31.93 -12.17 -29.18
CA THR A 353 30.69 -11.39 -29.42
C THR A 353 29.45 -12.27 -29.36
N GLN A 354 29.55 -13.50 -29.88
CA GLN A 354 28.46 -14.45 -29.78
C GLN A 354 28.20 -14.87 -28.34
N LEU A 355 29.24 -15.11 -27.54
CA LEU A 355 29.12 -15.44 -26.13
C LEU A 355 28.43 -14.31 -25.33
N ILE A 356 28.81 -13.05 -25.56
CA ILE A 356 28.20 -11.88 -24.93
C ILE A 356 26.72 -11.79 -25.30
N ARG A 357 26.37 -11.96 -26.58
CA ARG A 357 24.95 -11.95 -27.00
C ARG A 357 24.12 -13.06 -26.35
N ILE A 358 24.67 -14.27 -26.25
CA ILE A 358 24.02 -15.39 -25.57
C ILE A 358 23.86 -15.07 -24.09
N ALA A 359 24.88 -14.51 -23.43
CA ALA A 359 24.82 -14.13 -22.03
C ALA A 359 23.72 -13.09 -21.79
N VAL A 360 23.68 -12.01 -22.60
CA VAL A 360 22.63 -10.97 -22.49
C VAL A 360 21.24 -11.55 -22.71
N ASN A 361 21.04 -12.39 -23.71
CA ASN A 361 19.76 -13.02 -23.99
C ASN A 361 19.31 -13.96 -22.84
N ASN A 362 20.27 -14.63 -22.18
CA ASN A 362 19.96 -15.53 -21.06
C ASN A 362 19.67 -14.78 -19.74
N LEU A 363 20.15 -13.54 -19.60
CA LEU A 363 19.85 -12.72 -18.42
C LEU A 363 18.33 -12.56 -18.21
N ALA A 364 17.56 -12.40 -19.29
CA ALA A 364 16.10 -12.29 -19.21
C ALA A 364 15.40 -13.55 -18.63
N GLY A 365 16.07 -14.69 -18.64
CA GLY A 365 15.56 -15.96 -18.08
C GLY A 365 15.87 -16.17 -16.58
N VAL A 366 16.67 -15.31 -15.96
CA VAL A 366 17.07 -15.44 -14.56
C VAL A 366 15.97 -14.91 -13.65
N PRO A 367 15.54 -15.65 -12.60
CA PRO A 367 14.55 -15.14 -11.65
C PRO A 367 14.99 -13.83 -10.98
N SER A 368 14.06 -12.88 -10.83
CA SER A 368 14.33 -11.54 -10.26
C SER A 368 14.97 -11.57 -8.86
N VAL A 369 14.64 -12.57 -8.08
CA VAL A 369 15.19 -12.78 -6.73
C VAL A 369 16.73 -12.93 -6.77
N VAL A 370 17.28 -13.57 -7.81
CA VAL A 370 18.73 -13.76 -7.96
C VAL A 370 19.44 -12.42 -8.13
N TYR A 371 18.86 -11.52 -8.93
CA TYR A 371 19.39 -10.15 -9.09
C TYR A 371 19.29 -9.35 -7.79
N GLY A 372 18.21 -9.51 -7.02
CA GLY A 372 18.07 -8.87 -5.71
C GLY A 372 19.16 -9.30 -4.73
N VAL A 373 19.44 -10.60 -4.67
CA VAL A 373 20.50 -11.16 -3.81
C VAL A 373 21.90 -10.71 -4.30
N PHE A 374 22.13 -10.73 -5.62
CA PHE A 374 23.37 -10.23 -6.19
C PHE A 374 23.55 -8.73 -5.92
N GLY A 375 22.52 -7.94 -6.16
CA GLY A 375 22.52 -6.50 -5.90
C GLY A 375 22.86 -6.18 -4.45
N LEU A 376 22.25 -6.88 -3.50
CA LEU A 376 22.53 -6.73 -2.08
C LEU A 376 23.98 -7.14 -1.76
N GLY A 377 24.41 -8.31 -2.19
CA GLY A 377 25.74 -8.84 -1.89
C GLY A 377 26.86 -8.01 -2.53
N PHE A 378 26.76 -7.76 -3.82
CA PHE A 378 27.80 -7.10 -4.59
C PHE A 378 27.76 -5.57 -4.49
N PHE A 379 26.60 -4.96 -4.84
CA PHE A 379 26.54 -3.50 -4.89
C PHE A 379 26.51 -2.88 -3.48
N VAL A 380 25.74 -3.42 -2.57
CA VAL A 380 25.62 -2.83 -1.23
C VAL A 380 26.83 -3.20 -0.37
N TYR A 381 27.07 -4.49 -0.12
CA TYR A 381 28.09 -4.89 0.87
C TYR A 381 29.51 -4.78 0.34
N ILE A 382 29.78 -5.20 -0.91
CA ILE A 382 31.15 -5.14 -1.44
C ILE A 382 31.45 -3.74 -1.95
N LEU A 383 30.73 -3.25 -2.95
CA LEU A 383 31.02 -1.97 -3.58
C LEU A 383 30.74 -0.79 -2.65
N GLY A 384 29.54 -0.73 -2.07
CA GLY A 384 29.12 0.33 -1.15
C GLY A 384 29.98 0.36 0.11
N GLY A 385 30.24 -0.80 0.71
CA GLY A 385 31.11 -0.89 1.89
C GLY A 385 32.56 -0.47 1.62
N ASN A 386 33.10 -0.71 0.41
CA ASN A 386 34.44 -0.22 0.04
C ASN A 386 34.44 1.29 -0.25
N ILE A 387 33.37 1.81 -0.88
CA ILE A 387 33.20 3.26 -1.06
C ILE A 387 33.18 3.97 0.29
N ASP A 388 32.44 3.46 1.26
CA ASP A 388 32.36 4.03 2.60
C ASP A 388 33.72 4.03 3.29
N ARG A 389 34.47 2.95 3.22
CA ARG A 389 35.82 2.88 3.80
C ARG A 389 36.82 3.87 3.19
N LEU A 390 36.71 4.10 1.86
CA LEU A 390 37.66 4.92 1.15
C LEU A 390 37.31 6.43 1.20
N PHE A 391 36.01 6.77 1.11
CA PHE A 391 35.57 8.13 0.91
C PHE A 391 34.80 8.71 2.12
N PHE A 392 34.24 7.86 2.98
CA PHE A 392 33.40 8.25 4.10
C PHE A 392 33.77 7.53 5.41
N PRO A 393 35.07 7.43 5.78
CA PRO A 393 35.49 6.74 6.99
C PRO A 393 34.90 7.36 8.27
N GLU A 394 34.56 8.66 8.24
CA GLU A 394 33.92 9.38 9.33
C GLU A 394 32.49 8.95 9.60
N SER A 395 31.80 8.33 8.66
CA SER A 395 30.42 7.89 8.81
C SER A 395 30.26 6.64 9.68
N ALA A 396 31.35 5.88 9.89
CA ALA A 396 31.30 4.67 10.71
C ALA A 396 30.74 4.91 12.12
N PRO A 397 29.92 4.02 12.69
CA PRO A 397 29.52 2.71 12.17
C PRO A 397 28.29 2.72 11.24
N ALA A 398 27.71 3.87 10.93
CA ALA A 398 26.54 4.01 10.07
C ALA A 398 26.99 4.22 8.60
N PRO A 399 26.96 3.18 7.74
CA PRO A 399 27.42 3.28 6.37
C PRO A 399 26.51 4.19 5.52
N VAL A 400 27.09 4.90 4.54
CA VAL A 400 26.37 5.77 3.60
C VAL A 400 25.92 4.96 2.38
N PHE A 401 26.87 4.31 1.72
CA PHE A 401 26.64 3.47 0.54
C PHE A 401 26.52 1.98 0.86
N GLY A 402 27.06 1.53 1.97
CA GLY A 402 26.95 0.13 2.45
C GLY A 402 25.57 -0.24 3.04
N THR A 403 24.52 0.55 2.74
CA THR A 403 23.12 0.28 3.10
C THR A 403 22.25 0.09 1.87
N PRO A 404 21.22 -0.78 1.94
CA PRO A 404 20.23 -0.88 0.87
C PRO A 404 19.52 0.48 0.64
N GLY A 405 19.36 0.86 -0.63
CA GLY A 405 18.72 2.14 -0.99
C GLY A 405 18.29 2.18 -2.44
N ILE A 406 17.56 3.26 -2.79
CA ILE A 406 17.00 3.47 -4.13
C ILE A 406 18.09 3.44 -5.20
N LEU A 407 19.28 3.99 -4.93
CA LEU A 407 20.41 3.99 -5.87
C LEU A 407 20.78 2.56 -6.30
N TRP A 408 21.01 1.68 -5.32
CA TRP A 408 21.41 0.30 -5.61
C TRP A 408 20.27 -0.50 -6.25
N ALA A 409 19.04 -0.27 -5.82
CA ALA A 409 17.85 -0.85 -6.47
C ALA A 409 17.77 -0.41 -7.93
N SER A 410 18.02 0.87 -8.23
CA SER A 410 17.98 1.43 -9.58
C SER A 410 19.08 0.86 -10.49
N ILE A 411 20.25 0.51 -9.94
CA ILE A 411 21.35 -0.10 -10.72
C ILE A 411 21.10 -1.60 -10.90
N THR A 412 20.46 -2.26 -9.95
CA THR A 412 20.17 -3.70 -10.01
C THR A 412 18.98 -4.02 -10.92
N SER A 413 17.95 -3.18 -10.93
CA SER A 413 16.72 -3.40 -11.71
C SER A 413 16.92 -3.57 -13.22
N PRO A 414 17.83 -2.84 -13.90
CA PRO A 414 18.08 -3.02 -15.34
C PRO A 414 18.65 -4.38 -15.72
N LEU A 415 19.23 -5.09 -14.79
CA LEU A 415 19.68 -6.46 -15.03
C LEU A 415 18.49 -7.44 -15.20
N LEU A 416 17.27 -6.97 -14.88
CA LEU A 416 16.02 -7.72 -15.01
C LEU A 416 15.34 -7.55 -16.38
N THR A 417 15.67 -6.48 -17.11
CA THR A 417 15.07 -6.11 -18.39
C THR A 417 16.06 -6.29 -19.55
#